data_91474d80a3d2b8fde99e75308b6a33fb
#
_entry.id   91474d80a3d2b8fde99e75308b6a33fb
#
_cell.length_a   1.000
_cell.length_b   1.000
_cell.length_c   1.000
_cell.angle_alpha   90.00
_cell.angle_beta   90.00
_cell.angle_gamma   90.00
#
_symmetry.space_group_name_H-M   'P 1'
#
loop_
_entity.id
_entity.type
_entity.pdbx_description
1 polymer ?
#
loop_
_entity_poly.entity_id
_entity_poly.type
_entity_poly.pdbx_seq_one_letter_code
_entity_poly.pdbx_strand_id
1 'polypeptide(L)'
;MERKILIAVPSMDMVPARFAQSLVMLQTKEQTAVCFQIGSLVYHSRNDLAKRAIEMDADYIFWLDSDMVFEPDVLDRLLKHFENPDVDMVTGVYFRRVSPFTPVLFDELTFNTPVNCKFSEFKEIPSDGLFEVGACGFGCVLMRTEVAMSVQAKFGNMFAPIGNTGEDIAFCWRARECGYKILCDPSIPLGHVGNHVITRDYWEQLRTTKTEE
;
A
#
# COMPACT_ATOMS: atom_id res chain seq x y z
N MET A 1 20.59 -1.63 15.19
CA MET A 1 20.75 -0.32 14.50
C MET A 1 19.36 0.21 14.24
N GLU A 2 19.14 1.50 14.42
CA GLU A 2 17.90 2.17 14.03
C GLU A 2 17.74 2.10 12.51
N ARG A 3 16.55 1.74 12.03
CA ARG A 3 16.25 1.65 10.61
C ARG A 3 15.89 3.05 10.09
N LYS A 4 16.31 3.36 8.86
CA LYS A 4 15.93 4.60 8.18
C LYS A 4 14.70 4.35 7.31
N ILE A 5 13.64 5.08 7.53
CA ILE A 5 12.36 4.89 6.84
C ILE A 5 11.90 6.19 6.19
N LEU A 6 11.68 6.17 4.89
CA LEU A 6 10.96 7.24 4.21
C LEU A 6 9.46 6.98 4.30
N ILE A 7 8.71 7.86 4.95
CA ILE A 7 7.26 7.90 4.88
C ILE A 7 6.89 8.70 3.62
N ALA A 8 6.43 7.98 2.61
CA ALA A 8 6.21 8.49 1.26
C ALA A 8 4.72 8.78 1.03
N VAL A 9 4.37 10.07 0.87
CA VAL A 9 2.98 10.51 0.75
C VAL A 9 2.77 11.22 -0.60
N PRO A 10 2.27 10.50 -1.62
CA PRO A 10 1.77 11.15 -2.81
C PRO A 10 0.50 11.93 -2.47
N SER A 11 0.44 13.22 -2.81
CA SER A 11 -0.65 14.09 -2.37
C SER A 11 -1.00 15.13 -3.44
N MET A 12 -2.24 15.58 -3.38
CA MET A 12 -2.62 16.88 -3.94
C MET A 12 -2.27 17.98 -2.95
N ASP A 13 -2.69 19.21 -3.21
CA ASP A 13 -2.35 20.37 -2.38
C ASP A 13 -2.90 20.31 -0.93
N MET A 14 -4.00 19.59 -0.72
CA MET A 14 -4.64 19.46 0.59
C MET A 14 -4.79 18.00 0.99
N VAL A 15 -4.76 17.77 2.30
CA VAL A 15 -5.03 16.45 2.90
C VAL A 15 -6.19 16.54 3.89
N PRO A 16 -6.99 15.45 4.03
CA PRO A 16 -8.01 15.38 5.07
C PRO A 16 -7.41 15.55 6.47
N ALA A 17 -8.09 16.29 7.35
CA ALA A 17 -7.64 16.50 8.72
C ALA A 17 -7.45 15.17 9.49
N ARG A 18 -8.26 14.14 9.18
CA ARG A 18 -8.12 12.80 9.77
C ARG A 18 -6.82 12.11 9.38
N PHE A 19 -6.38 12.24 8.13
CA PHE A 19 -5.06 11.77 7.70
C PHE A 19 -3.94 12.52 8.42
N ALA A 20 -4.02 13.86 8.45
CA ALA A 20 -3.03 14.69 9.15
C ALA A 20 -2.94 14.31 10.65
N GLN A 21 -4.07 14.03 11.30
CA GLN A 21 -4.10 13.57 12.68
C GLN A 21 -3.41 12.22 12.84
N SER A 22 -3.73 11.22 12.01
CA SER A 22 -3.08 9.91 12.06
C SER A 22 -1.56 10.03 11.85
N LEU A 23 -1.13 10.87 10.90
CA LEU A 23 0.30 11.06 10.62
C LEU A 23 1.04 11.75 11.79
N VAL A 24 0.44 12.74 12.42
CA VAL A 24 1.03 13.45 13.58
C VAL A 24 1.08 12.55 14.82
N MET A 25 0.13 11.64 14.96
CA MET A 25 0.07 10.70 16.08
C MET A 25 0.91 9.44 15.86
N LEU A 26 1.50 9.25 14.68
CA LEU A 26 2.34 8.09 14.38
C LEU A 26 3.49 7.96 15.38
N GLN A 27 3.63 6.79 15.96
CA GLN A 27 4.65 6.44 16.94
C GLN A 27 5.57 5.38 16.38
N THR A 28 6.86 5.58 16.49
CA THR A 28 7.88 4.59 16.14
C THR A 28 9.18 4.93 16.85
N LYS A 29 10.03 3.93 17.02
CA LYS A 29 11.41 4.09 17.54
C LYS A 29 12.43 4.25 16.42
N GLU A 30 12.00 4.09 15.17
CA GLU A 30 12.86 4.14 14.01
C GLU A 30 13.12 5.58 13.54
N GLN A 31 14.19 5.79 12.80
CA GLN A 31 14.47 7.08 12.18
C GLN A 31 13.57 7.28 10.96
N THR A 32 12.65 8.23 11.04
CA THR A 32 11.70 8.51 9.96
C THR A 32 11.90 9.88 9.33
N ALA A 33 11.66 9.96 8.02
CA ALA A 33 11.52 11.21 7.29
C ALA A 33 10.20 11.19 6.52
N VAL A 34 9.34 12.19 6.72
CA VAL A 34 8.08 12.32 5.98
C VAL A 34 8.32 13.15 4.74
N CYS A 35 7.94 12.63 3.59
CA CYS A 35 8.05 13.33 2.32
C CYS A 35 6.71 13.34 1.57
N PHE A 36 6.17 14.54 1.37
CA PHE A 36 5.03 14.79 0.49
C PHE A 36 5.53 15.10 -0.92
N GLN A 37 4.95 14.42 -1.91
CA GLN A 37 5.10 14.81 -3.31
C GLN A 37 3.77 15.39 -3.78
N ILE A 38 3.75 16.71 -4.05
CA ILE A 38 2.54 17.49 -4.25
C ILE A 38 2.33 17.79 -5.74
N GLY A 39 1.07 17.74 -6.18
CA GLY A 39 0.62 18.36 -7.43
C GLY A 39 1.04 17.66 -8.71
N SER A 40 1.23 16.33 -8.70
CA SER A 40 1.62 15.54 -9.85
C SER A 40 0.62 14.39 -10.11
N LEU A 41 0.70 13.76 -11.29
CA LEU A 41 0.03 12.49 -11.51
C LEU A 41 0.60 11.47 -10.56
N VAL A 42 -0.24 10.66 -9.93
CA VAL A 42 0.12 9.75 -8.81
C VAL A 42 1.34 8.88 -9.13
N TYR A 43 1.43 8.34 -10.35
CA TYR A 43 2.56 7.50 -10.75
C TYR A 43 3.88 8.28 -10.87
N HIS A 44 3.86 9.56 -11.21
CA HIS A 44 5.04 10.42 -11.16
C HIS A 44 5.45 10.67 -9.71
N SER A 45 4.49 11.04 -8.86
CA SER A 45 4.74 11.25 -7.42
C SER A 45 5.36 10.02 -6.77
N ARG A 46 4.86 8.81 -7.07
CA ARG A 46 5.41 7.56 -6.52
C ARG A 46 6.83 7.29 -7.06
N ASN A 47 7.09 7.51 -8.36
CA ASN A 47 8.45 7.36 -8.89
C ASN A 47 9.45 8.31 -8.23
N ASP A 48 9.07 9.57 -8.03
CA ASP A 48 9.96 10.58 -7.43
C ASP A 48 10.21 10.27 -5.94
N LEU A 49 9.17 9.86 -5.20
CA LEU A 49 9.31 9.44 -3.81
C LEU A 49 10.18 8.19 -3.65
N ALA A 50 10.03 7.19 -4.54
CA ALA A 50 10.87 6.00 -4.53
C ALA A 50 12.34 6.33 -4.82
N LYS A 51 12.62 7.19 -5.82
CA LYS A 51 13.98 7.67 -6.10
C LYS A 51 14.57 8.40 -4.89
N ARG A 52 13.76 9.25 -4.24
CA ARG A 52 14.20 9.96 -3.05
C ARG A 52 14.56 9.03 -1.89
N ALA A 53 13.79 7.94 -1.69
CA ALA A 53 14.13 6.93 -0.69
C ALA A 53 15.49 6.26 -1.00
N ILE A 54 15.74 5.95 -2.27
CA ILE A 54 17.02 5.38 -2.72
C ILE A 54 18.17 6.37 -2.48
N GLU A 55 18.00 7.65 -2.87
CA GLU A 55 18.99 8.71 -2.70
C GLU A 55 19.31 9.01 -1.22
N MET A 56 18.35 8.84 -0.33
CA MET A 56 18.50 9.00 1.12
C MET A 56 19.10 7.78 1.81
N ASP A 57 19.34 6.69 1.07
CA ASP A 57 19.80 5.42 1.63
C ASP A 57 18.86 4.93 2.75
N ALA A 58 17.53 5.02 2.47
CA ALA A 58 16.50 4.52 3.37
C ALA A 58 16.44 2.98 3.31
N ASP A 59 16.32 2.32 4.45
CA ASP A 59 16.15 0.86 4.52
C ASP A 59 14.76 0.45 4.01
N TYR A 60 13.74 1.28 4.31
CA TYR A 60 12.35 1.01 3.98
C TYR A 60 11.65 2.24 3.41
N ILE A 61 10.62 1.98 2.60
CA ILE A 61 9.65 2.97 2.15
C ILE A 61 8.29 2.60 2.77
N PHE A 62 7.75 3.51 3.55
CA PHE A 62 6.40 3.41 4.08
C PHE A 62 5.46 4.29 3.25
N TRP A 63 4.72 3.67 2.36
CA TRP A 63 3.73 4.31 1.51
C TRP A 63 2.46 4.59 2.29
N LEU A 64 1.99 5.83 2.23
CA LEU A 64 0.72 6.26 2.77
C LEU A 64 0.01 7.16 1.76
N ASP A 65 -1.15 6.73 1.26
CA ASP A 65 -2.00 7.65 0.52
C ASP A 65 -2.57 8.71 1.46
N SER A 66 -2.67 9.94 0.95
CA SER A 66 -2.99 11.12 1.76
C SER A 66 -4.42 11.18 2.30
N ASP A 67 -5.19 10.11 2.15
CA ASP A 67 -6.56 9.95 2.61
C ASP A 67 -6.77 8.67 3.46
N MET A 68 -5.68 8.09 3.95
CA MET A 68 -5.73 6.95 4.87
C MET A 68 -5.88 7.41 6.33
N VAL A 69 -6.53 6.56 7.14
CA VAL A 69 -6.61 6.70 8.60
C VAL A 69 -6.05 5.42 9.22
N PHE A 70 -5.19 5.56 10.19
CA PHE A 70 -4.48 4.45 10.81
C PHE A 70 -4.15 4.73 12.27
N GLU A 71 -3.91 3.66 13.02
CA GLU A 71 -3.52 3.72 14.43
C GLU A 71 -2.07 4.17 14.59
N PRO A 72 -1.72 4.77 15.74
CA PRO A 72 -0.37 5.29 15.98
C PRO A 72 0.76 4.28 15.85
N ASP A 73 0.50 3.00 16.10
CA ASP A 73 1.48 1.91 16.09
C ASP A 73 1.57 1.14 14.74
N VAL A 74 0.88 1.62 13.70
CA VAL A 74 0.78 0.93 12.41
C VAL A 74 2.14 0.57 11.82
N LEU A 75 3.10 1.50 11.87
CA LEU A 75 4.43 1.27 11.34
C LEU A 75 5.19 0.18 12.11
N ASP A 76 5.14 0.22 13.43
CA ASP A 76 5.79 -0.78 14.28
C ASP A 76 5.16 -2.17 14.11
N ARG A 77 3.84 -2.24 13.87
CA ARG A 77 3.15 -3.50 13.56
C ARG A 77 3.59 -4.08 12.22
N LEU A 78 3.69 -3.26 11.19
CA LEU A 78 4.21 -3.68 9.89
C LEU A 78 5.66 -4.13 9.98
N LEU A 79 6.50 -3.38 10.70
CA LEU A 79 7.93 -3.68 10.87
C LEU A 79 8.22 -5.03 11.53
N LYS A 80 7.34 -5.52 12.43
CA LYS A 80 7.50 -6.84 13.06
C LYS A 80 7.61 -7.97 12.04
N HIS A 81 6.92 -7.88 10.92
CA HIS A 81 6.97 -8.90 9.89
C HIS A 81 8.33 -8.98 9.20
N PHE A 82 9.08 -7.87 9.17
CA PHE A 82 10.42 -7.80 8.57
C PHE A 82 11.54 -8.35 9.47
N GLU A 83 11.21 -8.87 10.66
CA GLU A 83 12.11 -9.74 11.42
C GLU A 83 12.36 -11.06 10.68
N ASN A 84 11.41 -11.49 9.83
CA ASN A 84 11.63 -12.55 8.85
C ASN A 84 12.31 -11.92 7.60
N PRO A 85 13.53 -12.38 7.24
CA PRO A 85 14.26 -11.86 6.08
C PRO A 85 13.58 -12.11 4.74
N ASP A 86 12.65 -13.07 4.67
CA ASP A 86 11.91 -13.42 3.45
C ASP A 86 10.69 -12.51 3.21
N VAL A 87 10.50 -11.49 4.05
CA VAL A 87 9.43 -10.51 3.91
C VAL A 87 9.94 -9.26 3.19
N ASP A 88 9.35 -8.96 2.04
CA ASP A 88 9.76 -7.86 1.18
C ASP A 88 8.79 -6.68 1.21
N MET A 89 7.49 -6.97 1.20
CA MET A 89 6.40 -6.00 1.19
C MET A 89 5.25 -6.48 2.07
N VAL A 90 4.71 -5.58 2.90
CA VAL A 90 3.55 -5.86 3.75
C VAL A 90 2.54 -4.71 3.66
N THR A 91 1.26 -5.05 3.51
CA THR A 91 0.12 -4.13 3.55
C THR A 91 -0.88 -4.53 4.64
N GLY A 92 -1.69 -3.58 5.09
CA GLY A 92 -2.93 -3.88 5.80
C GLY A 92 -4.12 -3.96 4.82
N VAL A 93 -5.30 -4.26 5.35
CA VAL A 93 -6.55 -4.29 4.55
C VAL A 93 -7.25 -2.95 4.61
N TYR A 94 -7.53 -2.37 3.46
CA TYR A 94 -8.42 -1.23 3.33
C TYR A 94 -9.35 -1.38 2.12
N PHE A 95 -10.38 -0.54 2.05
CA PHE A 95 -11.50 -0.72 1.14
C PHE A 95 -11.65 0.48 0.21
N ARG A 96 -12.21 0.25 -0.99
CA ARG A 96 -12.57 1.32 -1.92
C ARG A 96 -13.58 2.27 -1.28
N ARG A 97 -13.51 3.55 -1.63
CA ARG A 97 -14.41 4.62 -1.13
C ARG A 97 -15.77 4.65 -1.82
N VAL A 98 -15.95 3.84 -2.85
CA VAL A 98 -17.17 3.78 -3.67
C VAL A 98 -17.76 2.39 -3.62
N SER A 99 -19.09 2.31 -3.68
CA SER A 99 -19.79 1.03 -3.75
C SER A 99 -19.26 0.18 -4.91
N PRO A 100 -19.03 -1.11 -4.71
CA PRO A 100 -19.45 -1.97 -3.59
C PRO A 100 -18.45 -2.04 -2.41
N PHE A 101 -17.56 -1.08 -2.24
CA PHE A 101 -16.60 -0.98 -1.14
C PHE A 101 -15.73 -2.24 -1.00
N THR A 102 -15.29 -2.81 -2.12
CA THR A 102 -14.45 -4.01 -2.11
C THR A 102 -13.06 -3.72 -1.53
N PRO A 103 -12.40 -4.72 -0.92
CA PRO A 103 -11.02 -4.58 -0.49
C PRO A 103 -10.11 -4.25 -1.67
N VAL A 104 -9.07 -3.45 -1.42
CA VAL A 104 -8.07 -3.12 -2.43
C VAL A 104 -6.93 -4.14 -2.36
N LEU A 105 -7.33 -5.41 -2.45
CA LEU A 105 -6.47 -6.59 -2.46
C LEU A 105 -6.88 -7.51 -3.60
N PHE A 106 -5.91 -8.15 -4.23
CA PHE A 106 -6.12 -9.04 -5.36
C PHE A 106 -5.40 -10.36 -5.10
N ASP A 107 -6.11 -11.49 -5.25
CA ASP A 107 -5.60 -12.83 -5.03
C ASP A 107 -4.59 -13.21 -6.11
N GLU A 108 -4.97 -13.03 -7.37
CA GLU A 108 -4.11 -13.30 -8.53
C GLU A 108 -3.92 -12.06 -9.39
N LEU A 109 -2.74 -11.97 -9.97
CA LEU A 109 -2.41 -10.93 -10.94
C LEU A 109 -1.65 -11.56 -12.09
N THR A 110 -2.24 -11.55 -13.29
CA THR A 110 -1.60 -12.01 -14.52
C THR A 110 -1.80 -11.02 -15.66
N PHE A 111 -0.79 -10.84 -16.48
CA PHE A 111 -0.91 -10.10 -17.74
C PHE A 111 -1.01 -11.09 -18.90
N ASN A 112 -2.17 -11.14 -19.57
CA ASN A 112 -2.37 -12.00 -20.75
C ASN A 112 -1.82 -11.36 -22.04
N THR A 113 -1.69 -10.03 -22.03
CA THR A 113 -1.06 -9.22 -23.09
C THR A 113 -0.39 -8.02 -22.43
N PRO A 114 0.50 -7.28 -23.13
CA PRO A 114 1.10 -6.06 -22.59
C PRO A 114 0.12 -4.98 -22.12
N VAL A 115 -1.18 -5.11 -22.43
CA VAL A 115 -2.21 -4.12 -22.13
C VAL A 115 -3.38 -4.68 -21.31
N ASN A 116 -3.46 -5.99 -21.10
CA ASN A 116 -4.62 -6.62 -20.48
C ASN A 116 -4.20 -7.42 -19.24
N CYS A 117 -4.56 -6.90 -18.07
CA CYS A 117 -4.36 -7.52 -16.79
C CYS A 117 -5.63 -8.27 -16.36
N LYS A 118 -5.47 -9.49 -15.90
CA LYS A 118 -6.49 -10.21 -15.12
C LYS A 118 -6.08 -10.20 -13.67
N PHE A 119 -7.01 -9.83 -12.83
CA PHE A 119 -6.88 -9.97 -11.37
C PHE A 119 -8.18 -10.58 -10.84
N SER A 120 -8.08 -11.34 -9.77
CA SER A 120 -9.21 -11.84 -9.00
C SER A 120 -9.26 -11.13 -7.64
N GLU A 121 -10.45 -10.70 -7.24
CA GLU A 121 -10.67 -10.16 -5.91
C GLU A 121 -10.76 -11.31 -4.89
N PHE A 122 -10.29 -11.07 -3.66
CA PHE A 122 -10.49 -12.00 -2.57
C PHE A 122 -11.98 -12.17 -2.28
N LYS A 123 -12.45 -13.42 -2.26
CA LYS A 123 -13.82 -13.76 -1.85
C LYS A 123 -13.99 -13.60 -0.35
N GLU A 124 -12.99 -14.01 0.40
CA GLU A 124 -12.94 -13.94 1.86
C GLU A 124 -11.55 -13.47 2.28
N ILE A 125 -11.50 -12.52 3.20
CA ILE A 125 -10.24 -12.08 3.80
C ILE A 125 -10.03 -12.87 5.08
N PRO A 126 -8.86 -13.53 5.27
CA PRO A 126 -8.53 -14.15 6.54
C PRO A 126 -8.71 -13.19 7.72
N SER A 127 -9.13 -13.70 8.86
CA SER A 127 -9.33 -12.88 10.07
C SER A 127 -8.01 -12.51 10.75
N ASP A 128 -7.00 -13.37 10.58
CA ASP A 128 -5.68 -13.24 11.21
C ASP A 128 -4.61 -13.92 10.35
N GLY A 129 -3.36 -13.75 10.76
CA GLY A 129 -2.20 -14.34 10.08
C GLY A 129 -1.76 -13.54 8.85
N LEU A 130 -0.49 -13.64 8.54
CA LEU A 130 0.09 -13.02 7.35
C LEU A 130 -0.17 -13.93 6.14
N PHE A 131 -0.71 -13.40 5.06
CA PHE A 131 -1.00 -14.17 3.84
C PHE A 131 -0.50 -13.46 2.57
N GLU A 132 -0.16 -14.24 1.56
CA GLU A 132 0.34 -13.73 0.29
C GLU A 132 -0.82 -13.22 -0.58
N VAL A 133 -0.59 -12.09 -1.27
CA VAL A 133 -1.52 -11.50 -2.23
C VAL A 133 -0.85 -11.31 -3.59
N GLY A 134 -1.63 -11.38 -4.65
CA GLY A 134 -1.14 -11.12 -6.02
C GLY A 134 -0.83 -9.65 -6.26
N ALA A 135 -1.63 -8.75 -5.67
CA ALA A 135 -1.42 -7.31 -5.70
C ALA A 135 -2.23 -6.61 -4.60
N CYS A 136 -1.84 -5.37 -4.29
CA CYS A 136 -2.54 -4.48 -3.38
C CYS A 136 -2.46 -3.03 -3.86
N GLY A 137 -3.38 -2.19 -3.39
CA GLY A 137 -3.21 -0.75 -3.49
C GLY A 137 -2.12 -0.23 -2.53
N PHE A 138 -1.64 0.98 -2.78
CA PHE A 138 -0.53 1.59 -2.03
C PHE A 138 -1.00 2.57 -0.95
N GLY A 139 -2.23 2.41 -0.46
CA GLY A 139 -2.77 3.23 0.61
C GLY A 139 -2.01 3.12 1.93
N CYS A 140 -1.50 1.92 2.26
CA CYS A 140 -0.65 1.67 3.43
C CYS A 140 0.22 0.44 3.18
N VAL A 141 1.43 0.65 2.70
CA VAL A 141 2.39 -0.43 2.36
C VAL A 141 3.76 -0.11 2.93
N LEU A 142 4.34 -1.04 3.68
CA LEU A 142 5.74 -1.01 4.05
C LEU A 142 6.52 -1.96 3.15
N MET A 143 7.61 -1.50 2.55
CA MET A 143 8.46 -2.34 1.72
C MET A 143 9.95 -2.03 1.92
N ARG A 144 10.82 -3.00 1.67
CA ARG A 144 12.27 -2.77 1.57
C ARG A 144 12.57 -1.86 0.39
N THR A 145 13.45 -0.89 0.56
CA THR A 145 13.87 -0.01 -0.55
C THR A 145 14.52 -0.80 -1.70
N GLU A 146 15.13 -1.93 -1.39
CA GLU A 146 15.69 -2.86 -2.36
C GLU A 146 14.68 -3.33 -3.41
N VAL A 147 13.40 -3.49 -3.06
CA VAL A 147 12.32 -3.83 -4.00
C VAL A 147 12.21 -2.76 -5.10
N ALA A 148 12.19 -1.48 -4.70
CA ALA A 148 12.14 -0.36 -5.65
C ALA A 148 13.39 -0.32 -6.54
N MET A 149 14.57 -0.54 -5.96
CA MET A 149 15.84 -0.59 -6.70
C MET A 149 15.84 -1.69 -7.76
N SER A 150 15.40 -2.90 -7.40
CA SER A 150 15.33 -4.05 -8.32
C SER A 150 14.33 -3.82 -9.44
N VAL A 151 13.15 -3.26 -9.12
CA VAL A 151 12.13 -2.90 -10.12
C VAL A 151 12.68 -1.81 -11.06
N GLN A 152 13.36 -0.81 -10.53
CA GLN A 152 13.98 0.24 -11.34
C GLN A 152 15.06 -0.33 -12.28
N ALA A 153 15.92 -1.20 -11.78
CA ALA A 153 16.98 -1.83 -12.56
C ALA A 153 16.43 -2.68 -13.72
N LYS A 154 15.34 -3.44 -13.48
CA LYS A 154 14.76 -4.35 -14.49
C LYS A 154 13.85 -3.64 -15.48
N PHE A 155 13.05 -2.66 -15.04
CA PHE A 155 11.99 -2.05 -15.85
C PHE A 155 12.19 -0.56 -16.17
N GLY A 156 13.17 0.09 -15.53
CA GLY A 156 13.48 1.52 -15.72
C GLY A 156 12.49 2.43 -14.99
N ASN A 157 11.18 2.25 -15.19
CA ASN A 157 10.13 3.03 -14.52
C ASN A 157 9.35 2.13 -13.54
N MET A 158 9.37 2.49 -12.25
CA MET A 158 8.81 1.66 -11.18
C MET A 158 7.28 1.64 -11.21
N PHE A 159 6.67 2.82 -11.30
CA PHE A 159 5.23 3.03 -11.16
C PHE A 159 4.52 3.41 -12.47
N ALA A 160 5.11 3.12 -13.65
CA ALA A 160 4.37 3.35 -14.90
C ALA A 160 3.15 2.44 -14.98
N PRO A 161 1.95 2.97 -15.25
CA PRO A 161 0.79 2.16 -15.57
C PRO A 161 1.06 1.18 -16.72
N ILE A 162 0.37 0.03 -16.73
CA ILE A 162 0.45 -0.95 -17.83
C ILE A 162 -0.94 -1.05 -18.45
N GLY A 163 -1.10 -0.54 -19.66
CA GLY A 163 -2.38 -0.47 -20.34
C GLY A 163 -3.40 0.31 -19.47
N ASN A 164 -4.50 -0.35 -19.11
CA ASN A 164 -5.55 0.21 -18.25
C ASN A 164 -5.38 -0.10 -16.76
N THR A 165 -4.24 -0.69 -16.37
CA THR A 165 -3.96 -1.07 -14.98
C THR A 165 -3.27 0.08 -14.26
N GLY A 166 -3.75 0.43 -13.06
CA GLY A 166 -3.17 1.46 -12.21
C GLY A 166 -1.70 1.21 -11.87
N GLU A 167 -1.03 2.26 -11.45
CA GLU A 167 0.41 2.26 -11.16
C GLU A 167 0.78 1.33 -10.00
N ASP A 168 -0.08 1.24 -9.00
CA ASP A 168 0.07 0.40 -7.81
C ASP A 168 0.07 -1.10 -8.17
N ILE A 169 -0.94 -1.53 -8.91
CA ILE A 169 -1.06 -2.91 -9.38
C ILE A 169 0.06 -3.25 -10.38
N ALA A 170 0.42 -2.29 -11.24
CA ALA A 170 1.53 -2.45 -12.17
C ALA A 170 2.88 -2.59 -11.45
N PHE A 171 3.08 -1.86 -10.33
CA PHE A 171 4.25 -2.03 -9.47
C PHE A 171 4.27 -3.42 -8.80
N CYS A 172 3.14 -3.87 -8.25
CA CYS A 172 3.00 -5.19 -7.65
C CYS A 172 3.43 -6.30 -8.62
N TRP A 173 2.97 -6.22 -9.86
CA TRP A 173 3.40 -7.17 -10.89
C TRP A 173 4.92 -7.10 -11.12
N ARG A 174 5.50 -5.91 -11.27
CA ARG A 174 6.95 -5.75 -11.48
C ARG A 174 7.76 -6.29 -10.31
N ALA A 175 7.31 -6.06 -9.08
CA ALA A 175 7.97 -6.57 -7.88
C ALA A 175 7.97 -8.12 -7.89
N ARG A 176 6.83 -8.75 -8.21
CA ARG A 176 6.74 -10.22 -8.34
C ARG A 176 7.61 -10.76 -9.48
N GLU A 177 7.69 -10.05 -10.60
CA GLU A 177 8.62 -10.38 -11.70
C GLU A 177 10.09 -10.26 -11.31
N CYS A 178 10.41 -9.52 -10.24
CA CYS A 178 11.72 -9.48 -9.61
C CYS A 178 11.91 -10.58 -8.54
N GLY A 179 10.88 -11.39 -8.26
CA GLY A 179 10.91 -12.50 -7.30
C GLY A 179 10.45 -12.13 -5.88
N TYR A 180 9.96 -10.91 -5.67
CA TYR A 180 9.47 -10.43 -4.37
C TYR A 180 8.05 -10.88 -4.08
N LYS A 181 7.75 -11.06 -2.79
CA LYS A 181 6.42 -11.41 -2.30
C LYS A 181 5.71 -10.19 -1.72
N ILE A 182 4.40 -10.17 -1.87
CA ILE A 182 3.53 -9.16 -1.29
C ILE A 182 2.65 -9.87 -0.27
N LEU A 183 2.71 -9.44 0.98
CA LEU A 183 1.98 -10.03 2.08
C LEU A 183 0.98 -9.04 2.64
N CYS A 184 -0.11 -9.56 3.19
CA CYS A 184 -1.13 -8.76 3.86
C CYS A 184 -1.31 -9.22 5.31
N ASP A 185 -1.30 -8.25 6.24
CA ASP A 185 -1.72 -8.47 7.63
C ASP A 185 -3.16 -7.94 7.81
N PRO A 186 -4.15 -8.83 7.91
CA PRO A 186 -5.55 -8.43 8.03
C PRO A 186 -5.90 -7.85 9.41
N SER A 187 -5.02 -8.01 10.40
CA SER A 187 -5.22 -7.49 11.74
C SER A 187 -4.94 -6.00 11.88
N ILE A 188 -4.30 -5.37 10.88
CA ILE A 188 -3.99 -3.94 10.89
C ILE A 188 -5.24 -3.14 10.50
N PRO A 189 -5.82 -2.35 11.42
CA PRO A 189 -7.01 -1.56 11.14
C PRO A 189 -6.66 -0.33 10.31
N LEU A 190 -7.21 -0.24 9.10
CA LEU A 190 -7.06 0.89 8.20
C LEU A 190 -8.42 1.47 7.84
N GLY A 191 -8.51 2.78 7.77
CA GLY A 191 -9.65 3.50 7.26
C GLY A 191 -9.29 4.29 5.99
N HIS A 192 -10.24 4.46 5.09
CA HIS A 192 -10.08 5.21 3.85
C HIS A 192 -11.08 6.37 3.83
N VAL A 193 -10.59 7.59 3.84
CA VAL A 193 -11.42 8.80 3.90
C VAL A 193 -12.11 9.01 2.55
N GLY A 194 -13.43 9.02 2.60
CA GLY A 194 -14.29 9.42 1.50
C GLY A 194 -15.36 10.36 2.05
N ASN A 195 -16.59 10.23 1.59
CA ASN A 195 -17.73 10.82 2.30
C ASN A 195 -17.93 10.17 3.67
N HIS A 196 -17.39 8.94 3.82
CA HIS A 196 -17.29 8.19 5.08
C HIS A 196 -15.88 7.63 5.22
N VAL A 197 -15.48 7.30 6.46
CA VAL A 197 -14.30 6.47 6.69
C VAL A 197 -14.73 5.02 6.47
N ILE A 198 -14.22 4.39 5.40
CA ILE A 198 -14.50 3.00 5.08
C ILE A 198 -13.55 2.13 5.89
N THR A 199 -14.11 1.47 6.91
CA THR A 199 -13.40 0.51 7.75
C THR A 199 -13.83 -0.92 7.39
N ARG A 200 -13.13 -1.91 7.94
CA ARG A 200 -13.53 -3.31 7.82
C ARG A 200 -14.94 -3.56 8.38
N ASP A 201 -15.23 -3.03 9.56
CA ASP A 201 -16.55 -3.18 10.21
C ASP A 201 -17.67 -2.60 9.35
N TYR A 202 -17.46 -1.42 8.74
CA TYR A 202 -18.41 -0.79 7.84
C TYR A 202 -18.67 -1.65 6.59
N TRP A 203 -17.63 -2.23 6.01
CA TRP A 203 -17.72 -3.13 4.87
C TRP A 203 -18.44 -4.44 5.23
N GLU A 204 -18.14 -5.05 6.38
CA GLU A 204 -18.80 -6.25 6.89
C GLU A 204 -20.30 -6.01 7.16
N GLN A 205 -20.65 -4.87 7.76
CA GLN A 205 -22.04 -4.46 7.97
C GLN A 205 -22.82 -4.34 6.66
N LEU A 206 -22.23 -3.75 5.62
CA LEU A 206 -22.87 -3.63 4.31
C LEU A 206 -23.10 -4.97 3.61
N ARG A 207 -22.29 -5.99 3.88
CA ARG A 207 -22.47 -7.34 3.32
C ARG A 207 -23.61 -8.09 4.02
N THR A 208 -23.68 -7.99 5.33
CA THR A 208 -24.77 -8.64 6.11
C THR A 208 -26.13 -8.11 5.75
N THR A 209 -26.25 -6.80 5.48
CA THR A 209 -27.53 -6.20 5.07
C THR A 209 -28.01 -6.64 3.67
N LYS A 210 -27.09 -7.06 2.78
CA LYS A 210 -27.44 -7.55 1.43
C LYS A 210 -27.85 -9.04 1.38
N THR A 211 -27.66 -9.79 2.45
CA THR A 211 -28.03 -11.22 2.51
C THR A 211 -29.45 -11.42 3.07
N GLU A 212 -30.11 -10.36 3.51
CA GLU A 212 -31.47 -10.37 4.06
C GLU A 212 -32.54 -9.85 3.09
N GLU A 213 -32.15 -9.44 1.88
CA GLU A 213 -33.05 -9.11 0.74
C GLU A 213 -33.02 -10.26 -0.32
#